data_04fa2717632acf45a694564cc04ac07f
#
_entry.id   04fa2717632acf45a694564cc04ac07f
#
_cell.length_a   1.000
_cell.length_b   1.000
_cell.length_c   1.000
_cell.angle_alpha   90.00
_cell.angle_beta   90.00
_cell.angle_gamma   90.00
#
_symmetry.space_group_name_H-M   'P 1'
#
loop_
_entity.id
_entity.type
_entity.pdbx_description
1 polymer ?
#
loop_
_entity_poly.entity_id
_entity_poly.type
_entity_poly.pdbx_seq_one_letter_code
_entity_poly.pdbx_strand_id
1 'polypeptide(L)'
;LEPRGTERYFIYAKPDRDDLAKGDPQALQGLTIGCNPGVMQTFVGQQWLANEGITCTYKEINTGGALFDALANNEVDAIIMNDTTSSPSASPMFYIGSSDYYFAVPKSRPDLMDDINAAMSAIARVNPRYIDEVKSNYSAQNSGSSSLNGPERSWLKANDNTITLGYITGKLPYC
;
A
#
# COMPACT_ATOMS: atom_id res chain seq x y z
N LEU A 1 16.63 -4.65 16.10
CA LEU A 1 16.62 -4.11 14.73
C LEU A 1 15.41 -3.21 14.61
N GLU A 2 15.64 -1.95 14.23
CA GLU A 2 14.55 -1.02 13.95
C GLU A 2 14.14 -1.14 12.48
N PRO A 3 12.84 -1.17 12.17
CA PRO A 3 12.39 -1.16 10.79
C PRO A 3 12.81 0.12 10.08
N ARG A 4 13.05 0.03 8.79
CA ARG A 4 13.39 1.18 7.93
C ARG A 4 12.16 1.78 7.27
N GLY A 5 11.08 1.06 7.30
CA GLY A 5 9.78 1.49 6.82
C GLY A 5 8.80 0.33 6.85
N THR A 6 7.57 0.65 6.51
CA THR A 6 6.45 -0.29 6.43
C THR A 6 5.88 -0.22 5.03
N GLU A 7 5.71 -1.37 4.39
CA GLU A 7 4.92 -1.52 3.17
C GLU A 7 3.50 -1.89 3.56
N ARG A 8 2.53 -1.24 2.95
CA ARG A 8 1.11 -1.58 3.10
C ARG A 8 0.66 -2.37 1.86
N TYR A 9 -0.18 -3.35 2.08
CA TYR A 9 -0.69 -4.23 1.04
C TYR A 9 -2.17 -3.98 0.81
N PHE A 10 -2.56 -3.98 -0.45
CA PHE A 10 -3.93 -3.70 -0.87
C PHE A 10 -4.37 -4.65 -1.98
N ILE A 11 -5.68 -4.85 -2.05
CA ILE A 11 -6.33 -5.28 -3.28
C ILE A 11 -6.67 -4.01 -4.05
N TYR A 12 -6.13 -3.92 -5.26
CA TYR A 12 -6.40 -2.85 -6.21
C TYR A 12 -7.38 -3.33 -7.28
N ALA A 13 -8.24 -2.44 -7.73
CA ALA A 13 -9.09 -2.65 -8.89
C ALA A 13 -9.16 -1.38 -9.74
N LYS A 14 -9.85 -1.42 -10.86
CA LYS A 14 -10.08 -0.24 -11.69
C LYS A 14 -10.83 0.82 -10.89
N PRO A 15 -10.58 2.13 -11.13
CA PRO A 15 -11.21 3.21 -10.37
C PRO A 15 -12.74 3.27 -10.50
N ASP A 16 -13.31 2.71 -11.56
CA ASP A 16 -14.74 2.67 -11.87
C ASP A 16 -15.50 1.47 -11.28
N ARG A 17 -14.83 0.61 -10.50
CA ARG A 17 -15.44 -0.52 -9.78
C ARG A 17 -16.18 -0.03 -8.53
N ASP A 18 -17.34 0.60 -8.73
CA ASP A 18 -18.19 1.13 -7.66
C ASP A 18 -18.70 0.04 -6.68
N ASP A 19 -18.80 -1.19 -7.15
CA ASP A 19 -19.13 -2.36 -6.32
C ASP A 19 -18.08 -2.61 -5.24
N LEU A 20 -16.80 -2.59 -5.61
CA LEU A 20 -15.66 -2.78 -4.70
C LEU A 20 -15.40 -1.53 -3.85
N ALA A 21 -15.68 -0.35 -4.39
CA ALA A 21 -15.50 0.92 -3.70
C ALA A 21 -16.43 1.11 -2.49
N LYS A 22 -17.48 0.30 -2.35
CA LYS A 22 -18.37 0.29 -1.17
C LYS A 22 -17.73 -0.33 0.06
N GLY A 23 -16.62 -1.07 -0.11
CA GLY A 23 -15.86 -1.65 0.98
C GLY A 23 -16.42 -2.95 1.55
N ASP A 24 -17.37 -3.58 0.85
CA ASP A 24 -17.84 -4.93 1.19
C ASP A 24 -16.88 -5.97 0.59
N PRO A 25 -16.13 -6.73 1.42
CA PRO A 25 -15.21 -7.74 0.91
C PRO A 25 -15.90 -8.84 0.09
N GLN A 26 -17.19 -9.13 0.35
CA GLN A 26 -17.93 -10.15 -0.36
C GLN A 26 -18.13 -9.84 -1.86
N ALA A 27 -17.95 -8.58 -2.27
CA ALA A 27 -17.92 -8.19 -3.67
C ALA A 27 -16.73 -8.79 -4.45
N LEU A 28 -15.73 -9.33 -3.75
CA LEU A 28 -14.59 -10.03 -4.36
C LEU A 28 -14.88 -11.50 -4.67
N GLN A 29 -16.01 -12.04 -4.20
CA GLN A 29 -16.35 -13.45 -4.38
C GLN A 29 -16.40 -13.84 -5.86
N GLY A 30 -15.66 -14.88 -6.24
CA GLY A 30 -15.60 -15.43 -7.59
C GLY A 30 -14.79 -14.62 -8.61
N LEU A 31 -14.20 -13.49 -8.21
CA LEU A 31 -13.37 -12.68 -9.11
C LEU A 31 -12.03 -13.36 -9.43
N THR A 32 -11.43 -12.94 -10.54
CA THR A 32 -10.06 -13.30 -10.90
C THR A 32 -9.09 -12.24 -10.36
N ILE A 33 -8.20 -12.66 -9.47
CA ILE A 33 -7.23 -11.79 -8.83
C ILE A 33 -5.83 -12.06 -9.35
N GLY A 34 -5.21 -11.06 -9.95
CA GLY A 34 -3.80 -11.11 -10.36
C GLY A 34 -2.88 -10.99 -9.15
N CYS A 35 -1.86 -11.83 -9.08
CA CYS A 35 -0.90 -11.81 -8.00
C CYS A 35 0.50 -12.20 -8.49
N ASN A 36 1.52 -11.68 -7.79
CA ASN A 36 2.91 -12.05 -8.07
C ASN A 36 3.29 -13.23 -7.16
N PRO A 37 3.68 -14.38 -7.72
CA PRO A 37 3.99 -15.56 -6.92
C PRO A 37 5.24 -15.35 -6.04
N GLY A 38 5.23 -15.94 -4.85
CA GLY A 38 6.38 -15.99 -3.95
C GLY A 38 6.69 -14.69 -3.19
N VAL A 39 5.85 -13.66 -3.28
CA VAL A 39 6.02 -12.41 -2.55
C VAL A 39 5.07 -12.31 -1.36
N MET A 40 5.48 -11.54 -0.32
CA MET A 40 4.75 -11.45 0.94
C MET A 40 3.32 -10.91 0.77
N GLN A 41 3.12 -9.89 -0.05
CA GLN A 41 1.80 -9.32 -0.25
C GLN A 41 0.80 -10.32 -0.84
N THR A 42 1.24 -11.23 -1.71
CA THR A 42 0.38 -12.29 -2.25
C THR A 42 -0.06 -13.25 -1.16
N PHE A 43 0.88 -13.69 -0.32
CA PHE A 43 0.58 -14.56 0.81
C PHE A 43 -0.41 -13.89 1.79
N VAL A 44 -0.16 -12.66 2.17
CA VAL A 44 -1.05 -11.89 3.07
C VAL A 44 -2.43 -11.70 2.45
N GLY A 45 -2.50 -11.38 1.15
CA GLY A 45 -3.76 -11.21 0.45
C GLY A 45 -4.59 -12.49 0.38
N GLN A 46 -3.96 -13.61 0.08
CA GLN A 46 -4.63 -14.92 0.05
C GLN A 46 -5.15 -15.32 1.43
N GLN A 47 -4.36 -15.07 2.49
CA GLN A 47 -4.78 -15.31 3.88
C GLN A 47 -5.97 -14.41 4.27
N TRP A 48 -5.92 -13.14 3.91
CA TRP A 48 -7.00 -12.20 4.20
C TRP A 48 -8.30 -12.64 3.52
N LEU A 49 -8.25 -12.97 2.22
CA LEU A 49 -9.40 -13.48 1.47
C LEU A 49 -9.99 -14.76 2.10
N ALA A 50 -9.12 -15.68 2.50
CA ALA A 50 -9.55 -16.91 3.16
C ALA A 50 -10.23 -16.63 4.51
N ASN A 51 -9.72 -15.68 5.30
CA ASN A 51 -10.30 -15.28 6.59
C ASN A 51 -11.68 -14.61 6.42
N GLU A 52 -11.89 -13.87 5.32
CA GLU A 52 -13.20 -13.29 4.96
C GLU A 52 -14.15 -14.32 4.33
N GLY A 53 -13.72 -15.58 4.15
CA GLY A 53 -14.50 -16.65 3.54
C GLY A 53 -14.71 -16.48 2.04
N ILE A 54 -13.82 -15.73 1.37
CA ILE A 54 -13.93 -15.40 -0.06
C ILE A 54 -13.12 -16.39 -0.88
N THR A 55 -13.75 -16.94 -1.93
CA THR A 55 -13.10 -17.80 -2.91
C THR A 55 -12.90 -17.04 -4.22
N CYS A 56 -11.66 -16.95 -4.69
CA CYS A 56 -11.25 -16.27 -5.92
C CYS A 56 -10.46 -17.20 -6.82
N THR A 57 -10.39 -16.85 -8.11
CA THR A 57 -9.41 -17.44 -9.03
C THR A 57 -8.14 -16.60 -9.01
N TYR A 58 -6.98 -17.24 -8.86
CA TYR A 58 -5.69 -16.52 -8.87
C TYR A 58 -5.03 -16.68 -10.25
N LYS A 59 -4.59 -15.53 -10.81
CA LYS A 59 -3.75 -15.49 -12.02
C LYS A 59 -2.36 -15.03 -11.63
N GLU A 60 -1.38 -15.91 -11.73
CA GLU A 60 0.01 -15.59 -11.42
C GLU A 60 0.64 -14.77 -12.54
N ILE A 61 1.24 -13.64 -12.16
CA ILE A 61 1.90 -12.69 -13.06
C ILE A 61 3.21 -12.24 -12.41
N ASN A 62 4.33 -12.43 -13.09
CA ASN A 62 5.68 -12.36 -12.47
C ASN A 62 6.22 -10.94 -12.22
N THR A 63 5.58 -9.87 -12.69
CA THR A 63 6.05 -8.49 -12.48
C THR A 63 4.91 -7.55 -12.09
N GLY A 64 5.24 -6.55 -11.25
CA GLY A 64 4.25 -5.53 -10.84
C GLY A 64 3.70 -4.72 -12.02
N GLY A 65 4.53 -4.36 -12.99
CA GLY A 65 4.08 -3.67 -14.21
C GLY A 65 3.04 -4.49 -14.98
N ALA A 66 3.33 -5.77 -15.21
CA ALA A 66 2.40 -6.67 -15.90
C ALA A 66 1.09 -6.92 -15.14
N LEU A 67 1.08 -6.80 -13.79
CA LEU A 67 -0.14 -6.82 -13.01
C LEU A 67 -1.06 -5.65 -13.34
N PHE A 68 -0.50 -4.43 -13.41
CA PHE A 68 -1.27 -3.25 -13.81
C PHE A 68 -1.76 -3.33 -15.26
N ASP A 69 -0.93 -3.86 -16.16
CA ASP A 69 -1.32 -4.07 -17.56
C ASP A 69 -2.47 -5.09 -17.67
N ALA A 70 -2.40 -6.21 -16.95
CA ALA A 70 -3.45 -7.21 -16.91
C ALA A 70 -4.77 -6.66 -16.36
N LEU A 71 -4.70 -5.80 -15.32
CA LEU A 71 -5.87 -5.10 -14.79
C LEU A 71 -6.45 -4.13 -15.82
N ALA A 72 -5.61 -3.31 -16.46
CA ALA A 72 -6.02 -2.36 -17.49
C ALA A 72 -6.71 -3.05 -18.67
N ASN A 73 -6.19 -4.21 -19.09
CA ASN A 73 -6.69 -5.02 -20.21
C ASN A 73 -7.89 -5.92 -19.86
N ASN A 74 -8.41 -5.88 -18.63
CA ASN A 74 -9.48 -6.77 -18.13
C ASN A 74 -9.11 -8.27 -18.15
N GLU A 75 -7.83 -8.59 -18.06
CA GLU A 75 -7.39 -9.98 -17.92
C GLU A 75 -7.56 -10.52 -16.50
N VAL A 76 -7.66 -9.60 -15.53
CA VAL A 76 -7.99 -9.83 -14.12
C VAL A 76 -8.95 -8.73 -13.64
N ASP A 77 -9.74 -9.04 -12.63
CA ASP A 77 -10.72 -8.11 -12.03
C ASP A 77 -10.10 -7.22 -10.96
N ALA A 78 -9.10 -7.75 -10.26
CA ALA A 78 -8.36 -7.08 -9.21
C ALA A 78 -6.92 -7.60 -9.15
N ILE A 79 -6.05 -6.89 -8.43
CA ILE A 79 -4.65 -7.30 -8.22
C ILE A 79 -4.24 -7.10 -6.77
N ILE A 80 -3.32 -7.94 -6.28
CA ILE A 80 -2.69 -7.79 -4.97
C ILE A 80 -1.35 -7.09 -5.16
N MET A 81 -1.19 -5.90 -4.55
CA MET A 81 0.03 -5.09 -4.66
C MET A 81 0.34 -4.36 -3.34
N ASN A 82 1.58 -3.90 -3.21
CA ASN A 82 1.98 -2.97 -2.17
C ASN A 82 1.77 -1.51 -2.61
N ASP A 83 1.93 -0.57 -1.68
CA ASP A 83 1.77 0.87 -1.89
C ASP A 83 3.03 1.58 -2.42
N THR A 84 4.08 0.84 -2.76
CA THR A 84 5.31 1.42 -3.31
C THR A 84 5.22 1.74 -4.79
N THR A 85 4.25 1.15 -5.49
CA THR A 85 4.01 1.38 -6.92
C THR A 85 2.56 1.79 -7.12
N SER A 86 2.32 2.76 -8.00
CA SER A 86 0.97 3.22 -8.35
C SER A 86 0.77 3.24 -9.87
N SER A 87 -0.47 3.16 -10.29
CA SER A 87 -0.88 3.32 -11.67
C SER A 87 -2.20 4.09 -11.73
N PRO A 88 -2.41 5.00 -12.69
CA PRO A 88 -3.69 5.68 -12.88
C PRO A 88 -4.85 4.71 -13.19
N SER A 89 -4.53 3.52 -13.70
CA SER A 89 -5.52 2.47 -14.03
C SER A 89 -5.97 1.65 -12.82
N ALA A 90 -5.38 1.86 -11.65
CA ALA A 90 -5.65 1.08 -10.46
C ALA A 90 -5.86 1.96 -9.23
N SER A 91 -6.81 1.58 -8.42
CA SER A 91 -7.14 2.23 -7.15
C SER A 91 -7.14 1.23 -6.02
N PRO A 92 -6.58 1.57 -4.83
CA PRO A 92 -6.66 0.70 -3.67
C PRO A 92 -8.12 0.59 -3.21
N MET A 93 -8.62 -0.63 -3.10
CA MET A 93 -9.99 -0.92 -2.65
C MET A 93 -10.01 -1.43 -1.23
N PHE A 94 -9.18 -2.42 -0.91
CA PHE A 94 -9.14 -3.05 0.41
C PHE A 94 -7.71 -3.05 0.94
N TYR A 95 -7.52 -2.53 2.14
CA TYR A 95 -6.29 -2.74 2.90
C TYR A 95 -6.29 -4.16 3.47
N ILE A 96 -5.25 -4.93 3.19
CA ILE A 96 -5.17 -6.34 3.55
C ILE A 96 -4.06 -6.66 4.56
N GLY A 97 -3.19 -5.70 4.82
CA GLY A 97 -2.11 -5.86 5.78
C GLY A 97 -0.86 -5.05 5.45
N SER A 98 0.17 -5.25 6.22
CA SER A 98 1.45 -4.57 6.04
C SER A 98 2.60 -5.44 6.55
N SER A 99 3.81 -5.12 6.13
CA SER A 99 5.03 -5.64 6.75
C SER A 99 6.11 -4.57 6.86
N ASP A 100 6.94 -4.69 7.88
CA ASP A 100 8.12 -3.87 8.03
C ASP A 100 9.27 -4.43 7.19
N TYR A 101 10.09 -3.53 6.65
CA TYR A 101 11.30 -3.91 5.97
C TYR A 101 12.55 -3.37 6.68
N TYR A 102 13.65 -4.09 6.49
CA TYR A 102 14.90 -3.88 7.24
C TYR A 102 16.09 -3.88 6.29
N PHE A 103 17.19 -3.24 6.69
CA PHE A 103 18.46 -3.48 6.03
C PHE A 103 18.97 -4.88 6.34
N ALA A 104 19.47 -5.57 5.32
CA ALA A 104 20.16 -6.84 5.45
C ALA A 104 21.64 -6.65 5.09
N VAL A 105 22.54 -7.20 5.91
CA VAL A 105 23.96 -7.23 5.66
C VAL A 105 24.47 -8.67 5.65
N PRO A 106 25.55 -8.97 4.91
CA PRO A 106 26.17 -10.30 4.99
C PRO A 106 26.57 -10.65 6.43
N LYS A 107 26.36 -11.89 6.82
CA LYS A 107 26.72 -12.39 8.17
C LYS A 107 28.21 -12.21 8.49
N SER A 108 29.06 -12.17 7.45
CA SER A 108 30.51 -11.94 7.58
C SER A 108 30.88 -10.48 7.88
N ARG A 109 29.91 -9.54 7.80
CA ARG A 109 30.14 -8.09 8.00
C ARG A 109 29.14 -7.51 9.00
N PRO A 110 29.15 -8.00 10.27
CA PRO A 110 28.27 -7.44 11.31
C PRO A 110 28.58 -5.95 11.61
N ASP A 111 29.82 -5.51 11.40
CA ASP A 111 30.27 -4.13 11.50
C ASP A 111 29.42 -3.16 10.67
N LEU A 112 29.01 -3.57 9.45
CA LEU A 112 28.14 -2.75 8.60
C LEU A 112 26.76 -2.51 9.21
N MET A 113 26.24 -3.43 10.01
CA MET A 113 24.97 -3.22 10.68
C MET A 113 25.08 -2.13 11.75
N ASP A 114 26.17 -2.12 12.49
CA ASP A 114 26.43 -1.12 13.52
C ASP A 114 26.62 0.27 12.89
N ASP A 115 27.39 0.35 11.80
CA ASP A 115 27.60 1.59 11.04
C ASP A 115 26.29 2.13 10.47
N ILE A 116 25.45 1.29 9.87
CA ILE A 116 24.13 1.66 9.33
C ILE A 116 23.23 2.16 10.45
N ASN A 117 23.15 1.46 11.57
CA ASN A 117 22.33 1.87 12.71
C ASN A 117 22.80 3.20 13.30
N ALA A 118 24.11 3.40 13.42
CA ALA A 118 24.69 4.68 13.89
C ALA A 118 24.36 5.83 12.92
N ALA A 119 24.53 5.62 11.62
CA ALA A 119 24.21 6.61 10.61
C ALA A 119 22.72 6.97 10.60
N MET A 120 21.83 5.98 10.68
CA MET A 120 20.39 6.22 10.71
C MET A 120 19.95 6.95 11.98
N SER A 121 20.56 6.62 13.12
CA SER A 121 20.31 7.33 14.39
C SER A 121 20.79 8.79 14.32
N ALA A 122 21.93 9.04 13.67
CA ALA A 122 22.43 10.40 13.46
C ALA A 122 21.50 11.21 12.55
N ILE A 123 21.02 10.62 11.45
CA ILE A 123 20.05 11.27 10.55
C ILE A 123 18.75 11.59 11.30
N ALA A 124 18.19 10.64 12.03
CA ALA A 124 16.94 10.84 12.78
C ALA A 124 17.07 11.93 13.86
N ARG A 125 18.27 12.12 14.43
CA ARG A 125 18.54 13.19 15.41
C ARG A 125 18.59 14.57 14.77
N VAL A 126 19.15 14.68 13.56
CA VAL A 126 19.27 15.95 12.82
C VAL A 126 17.97 16.31 12.11
N ASN A 127 17.34 15.34 11.48
CA ASN A 127 16.08 15.50 10.77
C ASN A 127 15.15 14.29 11.01
N PRO A 128 14.29 14.34 12.04
CA PRO A 128 13.35 13.25 12.33
C PRO A 128 12.38 12.91 11.19
N ARG A 129 12.18 13.85 10.25
CA ARG A 129 11.27 13.70 9.11
C ARG A 129 11.98 13.30 7.82
N TYR A 130 13.29 13.05 7.86
CA TYR A 130 14.09 12.78 6.66
C TYR A 130 13.54 11.64 5.81
N ILE A 131 13.14 10.53 6.45
CA ILE A 131 12.59 9.37 5.72
C ILE A 131 11.26 9.72 5.04
N ASP A 132 10.41 10.50 5.69
CA ASP A 132 9.13 10.94 5.11
C ASP A 132 9.37 11.92 3.95
N GLU A 133 10.34 12.80 4.06
CA GLU A 133 10.76 13.72 2.99
C GLU A 133 11.30 12.95 1.79
N VAL A 134 12.17 11.97 2.01
CA VAL A 134 12.68 11.10 0.94
C VAL A 134 11.53 10.32 0.28
N LYS A 135 10.66 9.69 1.07
CA LYS A 135 9.49 8.99 0.54
C LYS A 135 8.60 9.93 -0.28
N SER A 136 8.31 11.12 0.20
CA SER A 136 7.47 12.09 -0.53
C SER A 136 8.10 12.50 -1.86
N ASN A 137 9.41 12.70 -1.91
CA ASN A 137 10.12 13.07 -3.12
C ASN A 137 10.11 11.95 -4.19
N TYR A 138 10.17 10.70 -3.77
CA TYR A 138 10.13 9.55 -4.68
C TYR A 138 8.71 9.09 -4.98
N SER A 139 7.77 9.25 -4.06
CA SER A 139 6.34 8.93 -4.27
C SER A 139 5.62 10.01 -5.08
N ALA A 140 6.08 11.27 -5.03
CA ALA A 140 5.50 12.38 -5.78
C ALA A 140 5.55 12.17 -7.31
N GLN A 141 6.51 11.39 -7.81
CA GLN A 141 6.54 11.00 -9.24
C GLN A 141 5.42 10.00 -9.61
N ASN A 142 4.78 9.38 -8.61
CA ASN A 142 3.70 8.41 -8.77
C ASN A 142 2.34 8.92 -8.25
N SER A 143 2.27 10.12 -7.69
CA SER A 143 1.09 10.63 -6.98
C SER A 143 0.07 11.31 -7.89
N GLY A 144 -0.27 10.66 -8.99
CA GLY A 144 -1.52 10.98 -9.71
C GLY A 144 -2.77 10.33 -9.08
N SER A 145 -2.61 9.41 -8.13
CA SER A 145 -3.73 8.78 -7.44
C SER A 145 -3.68 9.10 -5.95
N SER A 146 -4.79 9.61 -5.43
CA SER A 146 -4.98 9.78 -4.00
C SER A 146 -4.68 8.46 -3.27
N SER A 147 -3.99 8.53 -2.15
CA SER A 147 -3.74 7.38 -1.25
C SER A 147 -5.02 6.87 -0.57
N LEU A 148 -6.18 7.39 -0.96
CA LEU A 148 -7.48 7.02 -0.44
C LEU A 148 -7.91 5.67 -1.01
N ASN A 149 -8.35 4.77 -0.14
CA ASN A 149 -9.00 3.52 -0.55
C ASN A 149 -10.42 3.75 -1.11
N GLY A 150 -11.05 2.71 -1.62
CA GLY A 150 -12.39 2.78 -2.19
C GLY A 150 -13.44 3.38 -1.26
N PRO A 151 -13.59 2.88 -0.03
CA PRO A 151 -14.51 3.43 0.98
C PRO A 151 -14.27 4.92 1.30
N GLU A 152 -13.01 5.32 1.46
CA GLU A 152 -12.64 6.71 1.75
C GLU A 152 -13.02 7.66 0.60
N ARG A 153 -12.79 7.25 -0.63
CA ARG A 153 -13.22 8.00 -1.81
C ARG A 153 -14.73 8.10 -1.92
N SER A 154 -15.44 6.99 -1.67
CA SER A 154 -16.89 6.96 -1.69
C SER A 154 -17.47 7.89 -0.63
N TRP A 155 -16.88 7.90 0.58
CA TRP A 155 -17.27 8.80 1.64
C TRP A 155 -17.03 10.28 1.26
N LEU A 156 -15.84 10.61 0.72
CA LEU A 156 -15.54 11.97 0.25
C LEU A 156 -16.53 12.43 -0.82
N LYS A 157 -16.79 11.61 -1.82
CA LYS A 157 -17.76 11.90 -2.88
C LYS A 157 -19.16 12.16 -2.33
N ALA A 158 -19.59 11.38 -1.34
CA ALA A 158 -20.88 11.56 -0.65
C ALA A 158 -20.95 12.82 0.23
N ASN A 159 -19.81 13.41 0.57
CA ASN A 159 -19.67 14.63 1.38
C ASN A 159 -19.09 15.81 0.55
N ASP A 160 -19.41 15.89 -0.71
CA ASP A 160 -18.99 16.98 -1.63
C ASP A 160 -17.47 17.22 -1.67
N ASN A 161 -16.68 16.15 -1.47
CA ASN A 161 -15.21 16.18 -1.34
C ASN A 161 -14.71 17.15 -0.23
N THR A 162 -15.50 17.32 0.80
CA THR A 162 -15.22 18.27 1.89
C THR A 162 -14.99 17.54 3.20
N ILE A 163 -13.91 17.91 3.89
CA ILE A 163 -13.60 17.47 5.26
C ILE A 163 -13.53 18.70 6.15
N THR A 164 -14.27 18.68 7.26
CA THR A 164 -14.18 19.74 8.27
C THR A 164 -13.21 19.33 9.35
N LEU A 165 -12.13 20.09 9.53
CA LEU A 165 -11.14 19.88 10.58
C LEU A 165 -11.35 20.87 11.71
N GLY A 166 -11.55 20.37 12.92
CA GLY A 166 -11.53 21.16 14.16
C GLY A 166 -10.11 21.16 14.74
N TYR A 167 -9.62 22.31 15.18
CA TYR A 167 -8.36 22.43 15.92
C TYR A 167 -8.51 23.34 17.13
N ILE A 168 -7.64 23.12 18.13
CA ILE A 168 -7.61 23.94 19.34
C ILE A 168 -6.46 24.94 19.21
N THR A 169 -6.78 26.22 19.15
CA THR A 169 -5.76 27.27 19.11
C THR A 169 -4.98 27.34 20.41
N GLY A 170 -3.67 27.56 20.30
CA GLY A 170 -2.78 27.79 21.45
C GLY A 170 -2.28 26.55 22.19
N LYS A 171 -2.50 25.35 21.65
CA LYS A 171 -1.92 24.09 22.17
C LYS A 171 -0.86 23.50 21.22
N LEU A 172 0.14 24.27 20.87
CA LEU A 172 1.35 23.72 20.25
C LEU A 172 2.11 22.87 21.30
N PRO A 173 2.65 21.70 20.93
CA PRO A 173 2.84 21.11 19.60
C PRO A 173 1.84 20.01 19.24
N TYR A 174 0.65 19.98 19.81
CA TYR A 174 -0.34 18.89 19.69
C TYR A 174 -1.40 19.14 18.59
N CYS A 175 -1.09 19.99 17.64
CA CYS A 175 -1.97 20.28 16.49
C CYS A 175 -1.38 19.75 15.20
#